data_276738e2cf1521be6052d0dda22d0dfd
#
_entry.id   276738e2cf1521be6052d0dda22d0dfd
#
_cell.length_a   1.000
_cell.length_b   1.000
_cell.length_c   1.000
_cell.angle_alpha   90.00
_cell.angle_beta   90.00
_cell.angle_gamma   90.00
#
_symmetry.space_group_name_H-M   'P 1'
#
loop_
_entity.id
_entity.type
_entity.pdbx_description
1 polymer ?
#
loop_
_entity_poly.entity_id
_entity_poly.type
_entity_poly.pdbx_seq_one_letter_code
_entity_poly.pdbx_strand_id
1 'polypeptide(L)'
;MRLFIGLELPAAIKKQVLATHMPLAHARWQTDEQLHLTLNFLGNVQNNDCAGIERLVQTFGLGHFNLTLTGAGHFHHRAIWLGAQPESPLRRLHERLADALVPLGIGPDTRPFRPHVTVARLGKGAEATPYLEAWSHFRSAPFPVNRISLFASTPGAGGSRYDIIARSGS
;
A
#
# COMPACT_ATOMS: atom_id res chain seq x y z
N MET A 1 15.58 10.47 1.27
CA MET A 1 14.60 9.56 1.88
C MET A 1 13.67 9.01 0.82
N ARG A 2 13.41 7.73 0.86
CA ARG A 2 12.46 7.11 -0.05
C ARG A 2 11.08 7.12 0.59
N LEU A 3 10.13 7.82 -0.05
CA LEU A 3 8.82 8.09 0.53
C LEU A 3 7.68 7.54 -0.32
N PHE A 4 6.58 7.22 0.34
CA PHE A 4 5.30 6.97 -0.32
C PHE A 4 4.15 7.36 0.61
N ILE A 5 3.00 7.65 0.01
CA ILE A 5 1.76 7.92 0.73
C ILE A 5 0.88 6.69 0.59
N GLY A 6 0.28 6.27 1.68
CA GLY A 6 -0.58 5.09 1.68
C GLY A 6 -1.56 5.06 2.82
N LEU A 7 -2.23 3.93 2.93
CA LEU A 7 -3.21 3.65 3.97
C LEU A 7 -2.66 2.61 4.92
N GLU A 8 -2.79 2.89 6.22
CA GLU A 8 -2.59 1.89 7.25
C GLU A 8 -3.84 1.02 7.32
N LEU A 9 -3.64 -0.28 7.51
CA LEU A 9 -4.77 -1.20 7.66
C LEU A 9 -5.10 -1.36 9.15
N PRO A 10 -6.39 -1.45 9.51
CA PRO A 10 -6.76 -1.78 10.89
C PRO A 10 -6.20 -3.14 11.32
N ALA A 11 -5.93 -3.29 12.61
CA ALA A 11 -5.36 -4.52 13.15
C ALA A 11 -6.19 -5.77 12.79
N ALA A 12 -7.52 -5.66 12.84
CA ALA A 12 -8.41 -6.78 12.51
C ALA A 12 -8.28 -7.18 11.04
N ILE A 13 -8.08 -6.22 10.14
CA ILE A 13 -7.89 -6.49 8.70
C ILE A 13 -6.53 -7.13 8.45
N LYS A 14 -5.47 -6.62 9.10
CA LYS A 14 -4.14 -7.24 9.03
C LYS A 14 -4.20 -8.69 9.45
N LYS A 15 -4.93 -9.00 10.53
CA LYS A 15 -5.10 -10.36 11.00
C LYS A 15 -5.74 -11.25 9.95
N GLN A 16 -6.77 -10.76 9.26
CA GLN A 16 -7.41 -11.50 8.17
C GLN A 16 -6.44 -11.75 7.02
N VAL A 17 -5.62 -10.78 6.68
CA VAL A 17 -4.60 -10.91 5.62
C VAL A 17 -3.53 -11.94 6.04
N LEU A 18 -3.03 -11.84 7.26
CA LEU A 18 -2.02 -12.77 7.75
C LEU A 18 -2.53 -14.22 7.80
N ALA A 19 -3.83 -14.41 7.98
CA ALA A 19 -4.45 -15.73 7.98
C ALA A 19 -4.44 -16.41 6.60
N THR A 20 -4.11 -15.68 5.52
CA THR A 20 -3.98 -16.26 4.18
C THR A 20 -2.62 -16.93 3.94
N HIS A 21 -1.66 -16.76 4.85
CA HIS A 21 -0.33 -17.36 4.70
C HIS A 21 -0.45 -18.88 4.56
N MET A 22 0.35 -19.44 3.67
CA MET A 22 0.35 -20.86 3.39
C MET A 22 1.76 -21.28 2.96
N PRO A 23 2.09 -22.59 3.00
CA PRO A 23 3.39 -23.03 2.48
C PRO A 23 3.52 -22.68 1.00
N LEU A 24 4.56 -21.93 0.66
CA LEU A 24 4.81 -21.51 -0.71
C LEU A 24 6.32 -21.32 -0.87
N ALA A 25 6.90 -22.09 -1.80
CA ALA A 25 8.34 -22.05 -2.01
C ALA A 25 8.81 -20.65 -2.43
N HIS A 26 9.93 -20.22 -1.86
CA HIS A 26 10.57 -18.94 -2.18
C HIS A 26 9.73 -17.72 -1.89
N ALA A 27 8.72 -17.85 -1.03
CA ALA A 27 7.90 -16.72 -0.61
C ALA A 27 8.47 -16.05 0.63
N ARG A 28 8.54 -14.74 0.62
CA ARG A 28 8.79 -13.93 1.80
C ARG A 28 7.51 -13.18 2.12
N TRP A 29 6.84 -13.62 3.16
CA TRP A 29 5.56 -13.05 3.56
C TRP A 29 5.77 -11.69 4.22
N GLN A 30 4.91 -10.75 3.91
CA GLN A 30 4.92 -9.46 4.57
C GLN A 30 4.51 -9.63 6.03
N THR A 31 5.18 -8.90 6.91
CA THR A 31 4.86 -8.87 8.33
C THR A 31 3.70 -7.91 8.60
N ASP A 32 3.16 -7.96 9.82
CA ASP A 32 2.13 -7.02 10.26
C ASP A 32 2.54 -5.57 10.01
N GLU A 33 3.77 -5.21 10.32
CA GLU A 33 4.31 -3.86 10.15
C GLU A 33 4.48 -3.45 8.69
N GLN A 34 4.60 -4.41 7.78
CA GLN A 34 4.80 -4.14 6.36
C GLN A 34 3.50 -4.03 5.58
N LEU A 35 2.39 -4.54 6.13
CA LEU A 35 1.11 -4.52 5.42
C LEU A 35 0.54 -3.10 5.30
N HIS A 36 0.28 -2.68 4.08
CA HIS A 36 -0.29 -1.36 3.78
C HIS A 36 -0.87 -1.35 2.38
N LEU A 37 -1.61 -0.30 2.04
CA LEU A 37 -2.04 -0.05 0.67
C LEU A 37 -1.38 1.24 0.19
N THR A 38 -0.54 1.16 -0.83
CA THR A 38 0.12 2.34 -1.38
C THR A 38 -0.83 3.13 -2.28
N LEU A 39 -0.87 4.45 -2.07
CA LEU A 39 -1.59 5.37 -2.94
C LEU A 39 -0.67 6.01 -3.96
N ASN A 40 0.42 6.61 -3.51
CA ASN A 40 1.33 7.35 -4.39
C ASN A 40 2.78 7.11 -3.96
N PHE A 41 3.61 6.65 -4.89
CA PHE A 41 5.06 6.58 -4.69
C PHE A 41 5.67 7.94 -5.01
N LEU A 42 6.50 8.44 -4.10
CA LEU A 42 7.19 9.71 -4.28
C LEU A 42 8.64 9.51 -4.72
N GLY A 43 9.19 8.32 -4.49
CA GLY A 43 10.58 8.01 -4.77
C GLY A 43 11.53 8.65 -3.76
N ASN A 44 12.75 8.88 -4.19
CA ASN A 44 13.75 9.53 -3.33
C ASN A 44 13.47 11.03 -3.25
N VAL A 45 13.31 11.53 -2.04
CA VAL A 45 13.00 12.93 -1.76
C VAL A 45 14.14 13.52 -0.93
N GLN A 46 14.63 14.68 -1.34
CA GLN A 46 15.68 15.37 -0.59
C GLN A 46 15.13 15.85 0.75
N ASN A 47 15.99 15.88 1.76
CA ASN A 47 15.58 16.27 3.12
C ASN A 47 14.92 17.65 3.16
N ASN A 48 15.37 18.57 2.33
CA ASN A 48 14.82 19.92 2.27
C ASN A 48 13.36 19.96 1.78
N ASP A 49 12.94 18.94 1.04
CA ASP A 49 11.59 18.86 0.47
C ASP A 49 10.61 18.10 1.34
N CYS A 50 11.10 17.38 2.33
CA CYS A 50 10.25 16.52 3.16
C CYS A 50 9.23 17.30 3.98
N ALA A 51 9.60 18.45 4.51
CA ALA A 51 8.71 19.27 5.37
C ALA A 51 7.43 19.69 4.63
N GLY A 52 7.54 20.05 3.36
CA GLY A 52 6.38 20.42 2.54
C GLY A 52 5.45 19.24 2.31
N ILE A 53 6.03 18.08 2.07
CA ILE A 53 5.25 16.84 1.87
C ILE A 53 4.56 16.42 3.18
N GLU A 54 5.26 16.49 4.30
CA GLU A 54 4.67 16.22 5.62
C GLU A 54 3.47 17.13 5.89
N ARG A 55 3.62 18.42 5.60
CA ARG A 55 2.52 19.38 5.78
C ARG A 55 1.35 19.06 4.87
N LEU A 56 1.61 18.69 3.62
CA LEU A 56 0.56 18.29 2.69
C LEU A 56 -0.24 17.12 3.28
N VAL A 57 0.43 16.09 3.75
CA VAL A 57 -0.23 14.92 4.32
C VAL A 57 -1.02 15.29 5.56
N GLN A 58 -0.42 16.06 6.48
CA GLN A 58 -1.06 16.45 7.75
C GLN A 58 -2.34 17.24 7.54
N THR A 59 -2.40 18.07 6.49
CA THR A 59 -3.53 18.97 6.24
C THR A 59 -4.47 18.49 5.15
N PHE A 60 -4.20 17.32 4.55
CA PHE A 60 -5.00 16.82 3.43
C PHE A 60 -6.38 16.39 3.89
N GLY A 61 -7.42 16.99 3.28
CA GLY A 61 -8.80 16.63 3.55
C GLY A 61 -9.26 15.54 2.60
N LEU A 62 -9.54 14.36 3.11
CA LEU A 62 -9.94 13.24 2.27
C LEU A 62 -11.37 12.73 2.48
N GLY A 63 -12.09 13.24 3.46
CA GLY A 63 -13.39 12.65 3.79
C GLY A 63 -13.22 11.23 4.31
N HIS A 64 -14.24 10.40 4.16
CA HIS A 64 -14.10 8.98 4.51
C HIS A 64 -14.97 8.12 3.60
N PHE A 65 -14.55 6.88 3.43
CA PHE A 65 -15.29 5.84 2.71
C PHE A 65 -14.85 4.49 3.27
N ASN A 66 -15.61 3.45 2.97
CA ASN A 66 -15.27 2.09 3.39
C ASN A 66 -14.61 1.34 2.25
N LEU A 67 -13.62 0.51 2.61
CA LEU A 67 -12.97 -0.42 1.70
C LEU A 67 -13.17 -1.85 2.17
N THR A 68 -13.12 -2.77 1.22
CA THR A 68 -13.02 -4.21 1.46
C THR A 68 -11.86 -4.72 0.64
N LEU A 69 -10.97 -5.50 1.24
CA LEU A 69 -9.96 -6.22 0.47
C LEU A 69 -10.63 -7.42 -0.18
N THR A 70 -10.42 -7.62 -1.47
CA THR A 70 -11.13 -8.66 -2.20
C THR A 70 -10.32 -9.16 -3.40
N GLY A 71 -10.33 -10.48 -3.57
CA GLY A 71 -9.62 -11.13 -4.66
C GLY A 71 -8.12 -11.17 -4.45
N ALA A 72 -7.45 -11.99 -5.24
CA ALA A 72 -6.00 -12.14 -5.18
C ALA A 72 -5.43 -12.07 -6.59
N GLY A 73 -4.22 -11.57 -6.70
CA GLY A 73 -3.50 -11.49 -7.96
C GLY A 73 -2.01 -11.47 -7.74
N HIS A 74 -1.28 -11.30 -8.83
CA HIS A 74 0.17 -11.23 -8.76
C HIS A 74 0.71 -10.28 -9.82
N PHE A 75 1.94 -9.80 -9.61
CA PHE A 75 2.70 -9.07 -10.62
C PHE A 75 3.89 -9.95 -11.02
N HIS A 76 3.84 -10.52 -12.23
CA HIS A 76 4.92 -11.31 -12.85
C HIS A 76 5.45 -12.44 -11.95
N HIS A 77 4.60 -13.08 -11.15
CA HIS A 77 5.02 -14.09 -10.15
C HIS A 77 6.13 -13.58 -9.21
N ARG A 78 6.18 -12.27 -8.94
CA ARG A 78 7.18 -11.65 -8.04
C ARG A 78 6.56 -11.05 -6.81
N ALA A 79 5.28 -10.68 -6.88
CA ALA A 79 4.54 -10.16 -5.76
C ALA A 79 3.12 -10.69 -5.83
N ILE A 80 2.64 -11.20 -4.71
CA ILE A 80 1.24 -11.61 -4.54
C ILE A 80 0.53 -10.51 -3.78
N TRP A 81 -0.68 -10.19 -4.20
CA TRP A 81 -1.46 -9.13 -3.58
C TRP A 81 -2.94 -9.49 -3.46
N LEU A 82 -3.59 -8.79 -2.55
CA LEU A 82 -5.05 -8.76 -2.42
C LEU A 82 -5.55 -7.42 -2.95
N GLY A 83 -6.62 -7.45 -3.72
CA GLY A 83 -7.22 -6.25 -4.29
C GLY A 83 -8.06 -5.48 -3.27
N ALA A 84 -8.56 -4.32 -3.68
CA ALA A 84 -9.38 -3.46 -2.83
C ALA A 84 -10.57 -2.90 -3.63
N GLN A 85 -11.73 -2.88 -3.00
CA GLN A 85 -12.96 -2.35 -3.58
C GLN A 85 -13.69 -1.46 -2.57
N PRO A 86 -14.37 -0.41 -3.01
CA PRO A 86 -14.52 0.08 -4.38
C PRO A 86 -13.25 0.81 -4.85
N GLU A 87 -12.89 0.65 -6.10
CA GLU A 87 -11.69 1.32 -6.64
C GLU A 87 -11.88 2.80 -6.88
N SER A 88 -13.09 3.21 -7.23
CA SER A 88 -13.37 4.58 -7.63
C SER A 88 -12.95 5.65 -6.63
N PRO A 89 -13.31 5.55 -5.33
CA PRO A 89 -12.86 6.54 -4.36
C PRO A 89 -11.35 6.49 -4.11
N LEU A 90 -10.72 5.32 -4.21
CA LEU A 90 -9.27 5.20 -4.11
C LEU A 90 -8.57 5.90 -5.28
N ARG A 91 -9.08 5.72 -6.49
CA ARG A 91 -8.53 6.36 -7.69
C ARG A 91 -8.65 7.88 -7.59
N ARG A 92 -9.80 8.38 -7.14
CA ARG A 92 -9.96 9.82 -6.94
C ARG A 92 -8.99 10.38 -5.91
N LEU A 93 -8.80 9.65 -4.81
CA LEU A 93 -7.85 10.03 -3.78
C LEU A 93 -6.42 10.07 -4.33
N HIS A 94 -6.03 9.02 -5.06
CA HIS A 94 -4.72 8.94 -5.72
C HIS A 94 -4.50 10.14 -6.65
N GLU A 95 -5.49 10.49 -7.47
CA GLU A 95 -5.39 11.59 -8.42
C GLU A 95 -5.30 12.95 -7.71
N ARG A 96 -6.09 13.16 -6.67
CA ARG A 96 -6.04 14.39 -5.87
C ARG A 96 -4.68 14.57 -5.20
N LEU A 97 -4.12 13.48 -4.69
CA LEU A 97 -2.77 13.51 -4.10
C LEU A 97 -1.71 13.79 -5.17
N ALA A 98 -1.81 13.15 -6.33
CA ALA A 98 -0.89 13.40 -7.43
C ALA A 98 -0.89 14.87 -7.85
N ASP A 99 -2.05 15.47 -7.99
CA ASP A 99 -2.19 16.89 -8.31
C ASP A 99 -1.58 17.79 -7.24
N ALA A 100 -1.80 17.47 -5.98
CA ALA A 100 -1.28 18.27 -4.86
C ALA A 100 0.25 18.16 -4.73
N LEU A 101 0.84 17.07 -5.20
CA LEU A 101 2.29 16.84 -5.13
C LEU A 101 3.05 17.58 -6.23
N VAL A 102 2.41 17.93 -7.34
CA VAL A 102 3.08 18.62 -8.45
C VAL A 102 3.76 19.92 -8.02
N PRO A 103 3.11 20.82 -7.27
CA PRO A 103 3.78 22.05 -6.81
C PRO A 103 4.98 21.81 -5.89
N LEU A 104 5.06 20.61 -5.29
CA LEU A 104 6.16 20.23 -4.42
C LEU A 104 7.31 19.54 -5.19
N GLY A 105 7.23 19.52 -6.53
CA GLY A 105 8.27 18.95 -7.36
C GLY A 105 8.18 17.44 -7.59
N ILE A 106 7.08 16.82 -7.17
CA ILE A 106 6.87 15.38 -7.37
C ILE A 106 6.03 15.19 -8.63
N GLY A 107 6.67 14.67 -9.69
CA GLY A 107 5.96 14.37 -10.93
C GLY A 107 5.01 13.18 -10.78
N PRO A 108 4.01 13.07 -11.67
CA PRO A 108 3.07 11.95 -11.62
C PRO A 108 3.78 10.62 -11.93
N ASP A 109 3.31 9.56 -11.27
CA ASP A 109 3.73 8.21 -11.61
C ASP A 109 3.05 7.83 -12.94
N THR A 110 3.85 7.41 -13.92
CA THR A 110 3.34 7.04 -15.24
C THR A 110 2.74 5.64 -15.28
N ARG A 111 2.93 4.85 -14.21
CA ARG A 111 2.35 3.51 -14.14
C ARG A 111 0.87 3.57 -13.81
N PRO A 112 0.06 2.62 -14.33
CA PRO A 112 -1.35 2.57 -13.97
C PRO A 112 -1.51 2.37 -12.45
N PHE A 113 -2.46 3.08 -11.86
CA PHE A 113 -2.78 2.90 -10.45
C PHE A 113 -3.61 1.62 -10.29
N ARG A 114 -3.09 0.67 -9.51
CA ARG A 114 -3.77 -0.59 -9.20
C ARG A 114 -3.78 -0.77 -7.69
N PRO A 115 -4.88 -0.42 -7.01
CA PRO A 115 -4.93 -0.50 -5.56
C PRO A 115 -4.84 -1.94 -5.09
N HIS A 116 -3.88 -2.21 -4.21
CA HIS A 116 -3.63 -3.56 -3.71
C HIS A 116 -2.86 -3.52 -2.40
N VAL A 117 -2.94 -4.63 -1.66
CA VAL A 117 -2.09 -4.89 -0.50
C VAL A 117 -1.18 -6.06 -0.86
N THR A 118 0.12 -5.82 -0.91
CA THR A 118 1.09 -6.90 -1.14
C THR A 118 1.14 -7.81 0.09
N VAL A 119 1.01 -9.12 -0.11
CA VAL A 119 1.05 -10.10 0.97
C VAL A 119 2.35 -10.90 1.00
N ALA A 120 3.02 -11.05 -0.14
CA ALA A 120 4.28 -11.78 -0.24
C ALA A 120 5.11 -11.29 -1.40
N ARG A 121 6.43 -11.35 -1.23
CA ARG A 121 7.41 -11.18 -2.30
C ARG A 121 7.92 -12.56 -2.66
N LEU A 122 8.00 -12.85 -3.96
CA LEU A 122 8.41 -14.16 -4.44
C LEU A 122 9.79 -14.10 -5.07
N GLY A 123 10.62 -15.06 -4.72
CA GLY A 123 11.93 -15.23 -5.33
C GLY A 123 11.85 -15.84 -6.73
N LYS A 124 13.01 -15.91 -7.39
CA LYS A 124 13.12 -16.45 -8.73
C LYS A 124 12.64 -17.90 -8.77
N GLY A 125 11.84 -18.24 -9.76
CA GLY A 125 11.30 -19.57 -9.94
C GLY A 125 10.07 -19.88 -9.10
N ALA A 126 9.62 -18.94 -8.28
CA ALA A 126 8.41 -19.11 -7.48
C ALA A 126 7.16 -19.00 -8.34
N GLU A 127 6.10 -19.67 -7.88
CA GLU A 127 4.81 -19.70 -8.54
C GLU A 127 3.72 -19.14 -7.62
N ALA A 128 2.98 -18.15 -8.10
CA ALA A 128 1.87 -17.56 -7.35
C ALA A 128 0.60 -18.43 -7.40
N THR A 129 0.50 -19.33 -8.35
CA THR A 129 -0.73 -20.06 -8.67
C THR A 129 -1.38 -20.75 -7.47
N PRO A 130 -0.65 -21.47 -6.58
CA PRO A 130 -1.31 -22.11 -5.44
C PRO A 130 -2.02 -21.11 -4.53
N TYR A 131 -1.44 -19.95 -4.31
CA TYR A 131 -2.08 -18.92 -3.50
C TYR A 131 -3.32 -18.37 -4.19
N LEU A 132 -3.23 -18.09 -5.50
CA LEU A 132 -4.36 -17.56 -6.27
C LEU A 132 -5.53 -18.53 -6.26
N GLU A 133 -5.27 -19.83 -6.42
CA GLU A 133 -6.31 -20.85 -6.37
C GLU A 133 -6.99 -20.90 -5.00
N ALA A 134 -6.20 -20.75 -3.93
CA ALA A 134 -6.73 -20.80 -2.57
C ALA A 134 -7.54 -19.53 -2.23
N TRP A 135 -7.15 -18.36 -2.72
CA TRP A 135 -7.65 -17.08 -2.23
C TRP A 135 -8.28 -16.18 -3.30
N SER A 136 -8.58 -16.69 -4.48
CA SER A 136 -9.23 -15.90 -5.55
C SER A 136 -10.55 -15.27 -5.10
N HIS A 137 -11.24 -15.86 -4.13
CA HIS A 137 -12.48 -15.36 -3.58
C HIS A 137 -12.32 -14.72 -2.20
N PHE A 138 -11.09 -14.35 -1.85
CA PHE A 138 -10.85 -13.68 -0.57
C PHE A 138 -11.71 -12.43 -0.44
N ARG A 139 -12.24 -12.22 0.76
CA ARG A 139 -12.98 -11.00 1.07
C ARG A 139 -12.80 -10.68 2.56
N SER A 140 -12.26 -9.52 2.83
CA SER A 140 -12.11 -9.04 4.20
C SER A 140 -13.42 -8.44 4.71
N ALA A 141 -13.50 -8.17 6.02
CA ALA A 141 -14.51 -7.28 6.56
C ALA A 141 -14.29 -5.88 5.98
N PRO A 142 -15.36 -5.06 5.83
CA PRO A 142 -15.19 -3.67 5.43
C PRO A 142 -14.49 -2.88 6.54
N PHE A 143 -13.73 -1.86 6.14
CA PHE A 143 -13.05 -0.99 7.08
C PHE A 143 -13.07 0.46 6.59
N PRO A 144 -13.09 1.45 7.51
CA PRO A 144 -13.15 2.84 7.11
C PRO A 144 -11.79 3.35 6.65
N VAL A 145 -11.80 4.21 5.63
CA VAL A 145 -10.63 4.98 5.19
C VAL A 145 -10.94 6.44 5.50
N ASN A 146 -10.28 6.98 6.49
CA ASN A 146 -10.47 8.37 6.91
C ASN A 146 -9.16 9.09 7.15
N ARG A 147 -8.03 8.46 6.86
CA ARG A 147 -6.70 9.00 7.12
C ARG A 147 -5.69 8.44 6.13
N ILE A 148 -4.77 9.28 5.69
CA ILE A 148 -3.61 8.87 4.91
C ILE A 148 -2.35 9.01 5.77
N SER A 149 -1.32 8.28 5.38
CA SER A 149 -0.03 8.29 6.09
C SER A 149 1.11 8.45 5.11
N LEU A 150 2.15 9.15 5.55
CA LEU A 150 3.40 9.29 4.81
C LEU A 150 4.40 8.30 5.41
N PHE A 151 4.92 7.43 4.56
CA PHE A 151 5.86 6.39 4.96
C PHE A 151 7.24 6.66 4.40
N ALA A 152 8.26 6.40 5.23
CA ALA A 152 9.64 6.32 4.77
C ALA A 152 10.03 4.85 4.68
N SER A 153 10.62 4.46 3.56
CA SER A 153 11.04 3.09 3.29
C SER A 153 12.55 2.96 3.40
N THR A 154 13.01 2.01 4.20
CA THR A 154 14.42 1.68 4.35
C THR A 154 14.63 0.22 3.98
N PRO A 155 15.50 -0.09 3.00
CA PRO A 155 15.78 -1.48 2.65
C PRO A 155 16.49 -2.19 3.79
N GLY A 156 16.23 -3.50 3.92
CA GLY A 156 16.83 -4.33 4.95
C GLY A 156 16.88 -5.78 4.54
N ALA A 157 17.58 -6.61 5.33
CA ALA A 157 17.81 -8.02 5.04
C ALA A 157 16.50 -8.84 5.01
N GLY A 158 15.54 -8.49 5.87
CA GLY A 158 14.23 -9.14 5.93
C GLY A 158 13.15 -8.44 5.11
N GLY A 159 13.53 -7.58 4.18
CA GLY A 159 12.63 -6.74 3.42
C GLY A 159 12.70 -5.30 3.89
N SER A 160 11.88 -4.45 3.31
CA SER A 160 11.87 -3.03 3.66
C SER A 160 11.24 -2.80 5.03
N ARG A 161 11.81 -1.85 5.76
CA ARG A 161 11.19 -1.31 6.97
C ARG A 161 10.45 -0.04 6.60
N TYR A 162 9.23 0.11 7.09
CA TYR A 162 8.40 1.28 6.84
C TYR A 162 8.19 2.04 8.14
N ASP A 163 8.58 3.31 8.16
CA ASP A 163 8.35 4.19 9.29
C ASP A 163 7.33 5.26 8.89
N ILE A 164 6.36 5.49 9.74
CA ILE A 164 5.35 6.53 9.51
C ILE A 164 5.89 7.85 10.03
N ILE A 165 6.00 8.83 9.13
CA ILE A 165 6.57 10.14 9.49
C ILE A 165 5.53 11.26 9.54
N ALA A 166 4.33 11.02 9.02
CA ALA A 166 3.22 11.97 9.12
C ALA A 166 1.90 11.24 8.87
N ARG A 167 0.83 11.74 9.47
CA ARG A 167 -0.53 11.27 9.23
C ARG A 167 -1.44 12.46 9.01
N SER A 168 -2.47 12.27 8.19
CA SER A 168 -3.50 13.29 8.05
C SER A 168 -4.25 13.46 9.37
N GLY A 169 -4.81 14.66 9.57
CA GLY A 169 -5.66 14.92 10.73
C GLY A 169 -6.90 14.05 10.71
N SER A 170 -7.40 13.75 11.88
CA SER A 170 -8.64 13.01 12.06
C SER A 170 -9.86 13.88 11.78
#